data_048fcaae2fa901f5b3fe66a8a7c5f2e6
#
_entry.id   048fcaae2fa901f5b3fe66a8a7c5f2e6
#
_cell.length_a   1.000
_cell.length_b   1.000
_cell.length_c   1.000
_cell.angle_alpha   90.00
_cell.angle_beta   90.00
_cell.angle_gamma   90.00
#
_symmetry.space_group_name_H-M   'P 1'
#
loop_
_entity.id
_entity.type
_entity.pdbx_description
1 polymer ?
#
loop_
_entity_poly.entity_id
_entity_poly.type
_entity_poly.pdbx_seq_one_letter_code
_entity_poly.pdbx_strand_id
1 'polypeptide(L)'
;MGYQNELSGKIALVTGGTKGAGSAIAERLLQAGATVIITARNAPEKENNKLHFIPFDLSKAEGTQKVISEVLSTYGRLDILVNNLGSSTTPAGGFSVLSDENWESTLQANLLAPVRLDRGFLPQMIDRKSGVIIHIASIQGKLPL
;
A
#
# COMPACT_ATOMS: atom_id res chain seq x y z
N MET A 1 -20.06 -3.47 20.16
CA MET A 1 -20.52 -3.94 18.84
C MET A 1 -19.31 -4.27 18.01
N GLY A 2 -19.11 -5.53 17.67
CA GLY A 2 -17.97 -5.95 16.86
C GLY A 2 -18.28 -5.71 15.38
N TYR A 3 -17.38 -5.03 14.69
CA TYR A 3 -17.37 -4.88 13.23
C TYR A 3 -16.98 -6.18 12.52
N GLN A 4 -17.44 -7.32 13.05
CA GLN A 4 -17.13 -8.61 12.47
C GLN A 4 -17.93 -8.83 11.19
N ASN A 5 -17.21 -9.18 10.11
CA ASN A 5 -17.78 -9.51 8.79
C ASN A 5 -18.32 -8.34 7.93
N GLU A 6 -18.12 -7.07 8.30
CA GLU A 6 -18.52 -5.93 7.45
C GLU A 6 -17.86 -5.94 6.07
N LEU A 7 -16.64 -6.50 5.98
CA LEU A 7 -15.87 -6.60 4.75
C LEU A 7 -15.79 -8.05 4.21
N SER A 8 -16.74 -8.91 4.61
CA SER A 8 -16.78 -10.28 4.10
C SER A 8 -16.86 -10.31 2.57
N GLY A 9 -16.00 -11.10 1.95
CA GLY A 9 -15.89 -11.20 0.50
C GLY A 9 -15.19 -10.03 -0.19
N LYS A 10 -14.71 -9.02 0.55
CA LYS A 10 -13.88 -7.93 0.01
C LYS A 10 -12.42 -8.34 -0.04
N ILE A 11 -11.71 -7.85 -1.05
CA ILE A 11 -10.30 -8.07 -1.28
C ILE A 11 -9.58 -6.75 -1.07
N ALA A 12 -8.64 -6.71 -0.14
CA ALA A 12 -7.89 -5.52 0.25
C ALA A 12 -6.39 -5.69 0.02
N LEU A 13 -5.73 -4.67 -0.49
CA LEU A 13 -4.28 -4.57 -0.59
C LEU A 13 -3.78 -3.43 0.31
N VAL A 14 -2.81 -3.73 1.17
CA VAL A 14 -2.15 -2.74 2.04
C VAL A 14 -0.67 -2.67 1.68
N THR A 15 -0.20 -1.53 1.17
CA THR A 15 1.20 -1.32 0.89
C THR A 15 1.98 -0.96 2.15
N GLY A 16 3.21 -1.50 2.31
CA GLY A 16 3.95 -1.36 3.56
C GLY A 16 3.27 -2.06 4.74
N GLY A 17 2.56 -3.16 4.48
CA GLY A 17 1.71 -3.86 5.44
C GLY A 17 2.43 -4.76 6.45
N THR A 18 3.76 -4.81 6.44
CA THR A 18 4.52 -5.76 7.28
C THR A 18 4.85 -5.25 8.69
N LYS A 19 4.71 -3.95 8.94
CA LYS A 19 5.01 -3.32 10.24
C LYS A 19 4.23 -2.01 10.45
N GLY A 20 4.25 -1.52 11.70
CA GLY A 20 3.69 -0.21 12.08
C GLY A 20 2.21 -0.04 11.70
N ALA A 21 1.86 1.14 11.21
CA ALA A 21 0.48 1.46 10.84
C ALA A 21 -0.08 0.52 9.75
N GLY A 22 0.74 0.13 8.76
CA GLY A 22 0.32 -0.79 7.71
C GLY A 22 -0.08 -2.16 8.23
N SER A 23 0.68 -2.73 9.17
CA SER A 23 0.33 -4.00 9.83
C SER A 23 -0.97 -3.88 10.63
N ALA A 24 -1.14 -2.80 11.41
CA ALA A 24 -2.36 -2.57 12.18
C ALA A 24 -3.60 -2.40 11.27
N ILE A 25 -3.45 -1.71 10.14
CA ILE A 25 -4.51 -1.58 9.13
C ILE A 25 -4.85 -2.95 8.54
N ALA A 26 -3.84 -3.74 8.15
CA ALA A 26 -4.05 -5.06 7.59
C ALA A 26 -4.80 -5.99 8.58
N GLU A 27 -4.38 -6.00 9.84
CA GLU A 27 -5.05 -6.77 10.89
C GLU A 27 -6.50 -6.31 11.10
N ARG A 28 -6.76 -5.01 11.08
CA ARG A 28 -8.12 -4.46 11.25
C ARG A 28 -9.04 -4.86 10.10
N LEU A 29 -8.55 -4.81 8.84
CA LEU A 29 -9.30 -5.26 7.67
C LEU A 29 -9.57 -6.76 7.73
N LEU A 30 -8.59 -7.56 8.18
CA LEU A 30 -8.74 -8.99 8.37
C LEU A 30 -9.81 -9.32 9.43
N GLN A 31 -9.82 -8.62 10.58
CA GLN A 31 -10.83 -8.75 11.62
C GLN A 31 -12.24 -8.38 11.14
N ALA A 32 -12.34 -7.48 10.16
CA ALA A 32 -13.60 -7.11 9.52
C ALA A 32 -14.04 -8.12 8.44
N GLY A 33 -13.30 -9.20 8.22
CA GLY A 33 -13.67 -10.31 7.32
C GLY A 33 -13.15 -10.17 5.88
N ALA A 34 -12.27 -9.21 5.59
CA ALA A 34 -11.66 -9.08 4.28
C ALA A 34 -10.59 -10.17 4.02
N THR A 35 -10.41 -10.54 2.77
CA THR A 35 -9.18 -11.17 2.30
C THR A 35 -8.12 -10.08 2.15
N VAL A 36 -7.02 -10.19 2.91
CA VAL A 36 -6.03 -9.11 2.98
C VAL A 36 -4.70 -9.54 2.37
N ILE A 37 -4.24 -8.74 1.43
CA ILE A 37 -2.94 -8.85 0.78
C ILE A 37 -2.07 -7.72 1.35
N ILE A 38 -0.84 -8.05 1.72
CA ILE A 38 0.16 -7.08 2.14
C ILE A 38 1.36 -7.15 1.21
N THR A 39 1.97 -6.01 0.91
CA THR A 39 3.19 -5.96 0.13
C THR A 39 4.25 -5.09 0.79
N ALA A 40 5.48 -5.56 0.75
CA ALA A 40 6.68 -4.86 1.21
C ALA A 40 7.91 -5.53 0.58
N ARG A 41 9.08 -4.92 0.75
CA ARG A 41 10.35 -5.52 0.29
C ARG A 41 10.73 -6.78 1.06
N ASN A 42 10.46 -6.79 2.37
CA ASN A 42 10.81 -7.87 3.28
C ASN A 42 9.55 -8.46 3.92
N ALA A 43 9.59 -9.75 4.18
CA ALA A 43 8.54 -10.46 4.91
C ALA A 43 8.29 -9.85 6.30
N PRO A 44 7.08 -10.00 6.84
CA PRO A 44 6.80 -9.58 8.21
C PRO A 44 7.61 -10.42 9.22
N GLU A 45 8.02 -9.81 10.32
CA GLU A 45 8.76 -10.51 11.40
C GLU A 45 7.93 -11.64 12.05
N LYS A 46 6.60 -11.45 12.10
CA LYS A 46 5.65 -12.46 12.57
C LYS A 46 4.80 -12.91 11.41
N GLU A 47 4.89 -14.17 11.08
CA GLU A 47 4.02 -14.77 10.08
C GLU A 47 2.57 -14.79 10.57
N ASN A 48 1.67 -14.39 9.68
CA ASN A 48 0.24 -14.53 9.88
C ASN A 48 -0.33 -15.22 8.63
N ASN A 49 -0.61 -16.52 8.74
CA ASN A 49 -1.09 -17.35 7.64
C ASN A 49 -2.44 -16.89 7.04
N LYS A 50 -3.10 -15.92 7.67
CA LYS A 50 -4.33 -15.30 7.18
C LYS A 50 -4.07 -14.09 6.28
N LEU A 51 -2.83 -13.58 6.23
CA LEU A 51 -2.40 -12.49 5.37
C LEU A 51 -1.65 -13.06 4.17
N HIS A 52 -1.96 -12.58 2.98
CA HIS A 52 -1.24 -12.94 1.75
C HIS A 52 -0.11 -11.94 1.52
N PHE A 53 1.13 -12.39 1.67
CA PHE A 53 2.30 -11.52 1.48
C PHE A 53 2.86 -11.63 0.06
N ILE A 54 3.03 -10.47 -0.58
CA ILE A 54 3.64 -10.34 -1.91
C ILE A 54 4.92 -9.50 -1.79
N PRO A 55 6.13 -10.09 -2.02
CA PRO A 55 7.41 -9.39 -1.83
C PRO A 55 7.79 -8.58 -3.07
N PHE A 56 7.52 -7.28 -3.10
CA PHE A 56 8.00 -6.39 -4.17
C PHE A 56 8.43 -5.02 -3.66
N ASP A 57 9.39 -4.42 -4.39
CA ASP A 57 9.80 -3.03 -4.21
C ASP A 57 8.91 -2.10 -5.04
N LEU A 58 7.97 -1.45 -4.38
CA LEU A 58 7.02 -0.55 -5.02
C LEU A 58 7.63 0.80 -5.44
N SER A 59 8.83 1.14 -5.00
CA SER A 59 9.54 2.32 -5.52
C SER A 59 9.91 2.18 -6.99
N LYS A 60 9.88 0.96 -7.53
CA LYS A 60 10.14 0.65 -8.93
C LYS A 60 8.84 0.39 -9.69
N ALA A 61 8.78 0.89 -10.92
CA ALA A 61 7.62 0.69 -11.80
C ALA A 61 7.33 -0.81 -12.03
N GLU A 62 8.37 -1.62 -12.19
CA GLU A 62 8.24 -3.06 -12.36
C GLU A 62 7.62 -3.74 -11.13
N GLY A 63 8.01 -3.34 -9.91
CA GLY A 63 7.44 -3.88 -8.68
C GLY A 63 5.96 -3.59 -8.55
N THR A 64 5.52 -2.37 -8.86
CA THR A 64 4.09 -2.01 -8.87
C THR A 64 3.32 -2.81 -9.91
N GLN A 65 3.89 -2.99 -11.12
CA GLN A 65 3.25 -3.78 -12.17
C GLN A 65 3.08 -5.25 -11.79
N LYS A 66 4.09 -5.85 -11.15
CA LYS A 66 4.02 -7.24 -10.65
C LYS A 66 2.94 -7.42 -9.60
N VAL A 67 2.84 -6.50 -8.63
CA VAL A 67 1.78 -6.54 -7.61
C VAL A 67 0.40 -6.44 -8.25
N ILE A 68 0.20 -5.51 -9.19
CA ILE A 68 -1.08 -5.37 -9.91
C ILE A 68 -1.43 -6.67 -10.63
N SER A 69 -0.50 -7.21 -11.40
CA SER A 69 -0.71 -8.43 -12.18
C SER A 69 -1.02 -9.62 -11.27
N GLU A 70 -0.29 -9.80 -10.17
CA GLU A 70 -0.48 -10.91 -9.24
C GLU A 70 -1.83 -10.83 -8.53
N VAL A 71 -2.22 -9.64 -8.06
CA VAL A 71 -3.52 -9.45 -7.41
C VAL A 71 -4.67 -9.71 -8.39
N LEU A 72 -4.61 -9.15 -9.59
CA LEU A 72 -5.69 -9.31 -10.57
C LEU A 72 -5.76 -10.74 -11.12
N SER A 73 -4.63 -11.41 -11.34
CA SER A 73 -4.63 -12.81 -11.81
C SER A 73 -5.12 -13.79 -10.75
N THR A 74 -4.80 -13.55 -9.47
CA THR A 74 -5.15 -14.45 -8.36
C THR A 74 -6.59 -14.23 -7.88
N TYR A 75 -7.02 -12.98 -7.78
CA TYR A 75 -8.31 -12.63 -7.15
C TYR A 75 -9.34 -12.08 -8.13
N GLY A 76 -8.94 -11.76 -9.36
CA GLY A 76 -9.82 -11.18 -10.40
C GLY A 76 -10.19 -9.72 -10.19
N ARG A 77 -9.99 -9.18 -8.98
CA ARG A 77 -10.34 -7.80 -8.61
C ARG A 77 -9.61 -7.33 -7.37
N LEU A 78 -9.70 -6.04 -7.11
CA LEU A 78 -9.37 -5.43 -5.83
C LEU A 78 -10.54 -4.51 -5.39
N ASP A 79 -10.97 -4.63 -4.15
CA ASP A 79 -12.07 -3.82 -3.60
C ASP A 79 -11.56 -2.63 -2.78
N ILE A 80 -10.44 -2.81 -2.06
CA ILE A 80 -9.86 -1.80 -1.18
C ILE A 80 -8.35 -1.72 -1.43
N LEU A 81 -7.88 -0.53 -1.81
CA LEU A 81 -6.44 -0.22 -1.89
C LEU A 81 -6.06 0.75 -0.79
N VAL A 82 -5.09 0.36 0.05
CA VAL A 82 -4.51 1.25 1.06
C VAL A 82 -3.07 1.57 0.70
N ASN A 83 -2.84 2.75 0.18
CA ASN A 83 -1.53 3.30 -0.08
C ASN A 83 -0.92 3.84 1.22
N ASN A 84 -0.28 2.94 1.98
CA ASN A 84 0.36 3.24 3.24
C ASN A 84 1.90 3.27 3.13
N LEU A 85 2.47 2.73 2.04
CA LEU A 85 3.91 2.81 1.85
C LEU A 85 4.38 4.27 1.91
N GLY A 86 5.34 4.53 2.78
CA GLY A 86 6.07 5.78 2.85
C GLY A 86 7.53 5.51 3.20
N SER A 87 8.43 6.25 2.62
CA SER A 87 9.86 6.11 2.89
C SER A 87 10.54 7.48 2.85
N SER A 88 11.40 7.73 3.83
CA SER A 88 12.33 8.84 3.80
C SER A 88 13.69 8.29 4.23
N THR A 89 14.61 8.24 3.29
CA THR A 89 16.01 7.83 3.52
C THR A 89 16.96 9.00 3.27
N THR A 90 16.43 10.21 3.29
CA THR A 90 17.19 11.43 3.02
C THR A 90 18.10 11.79 4.20
N PRO A 91 19.32 12.30 3.95
CA PRO A 91 20.20 12.75 5.01
C PRO A 91 19.62 13.96 5.74
N ALA A 92 20.01 14.12 7.01
CA ALA A 92 19.72 15.33 7.77
C ALA A 92 20.55 16.51 7.22
N GLY A 93 20.04 17.74 7.32
CA GLY A 93 20.76 18.96 6.91
C GLY A 93 19.95 19.92 6.04
N GLY A 94 18.68 19.63 5.81
CA GLY A 94 17.76 20.51 5.08
C GLY A 94 17.91 20.40 3.55
N PHE A 95 17.28 21.32 2.85
CA PHE A 95 17.13 21.29 1.40
C PHE A 95 18.47 21.21 0.63
N SER A 96 19.47 21.98 1.08
CA SER A 96 20.74 22.15 0.34
C SER A 96 21.64 20.91 0.33
N VAL A 97 21.37 19.91 1.18
CA VAL A 97 22.17 18.67 1.22
C VAL A 97 21.55 17.53 0.42
N LEU A 98 20.35 17.74 -0.12
CA LEU A 98 19.62 16.72 -0.87
C LEU A 98 20.08 16.69 -2.32
N SER A 99 20.57 15.52 -2.76
CA SER A 99 20.91 15.28 -4.16
C SER A 99 19.65 14.97 -5.00
N ASP A 100 19.80 14.97 -6.32
CA ASP A 100 18.73 14.59 -7.25
C ASP A 100 18.29 13.14 -6.99
N GLU A 101 19.20 12.22 -6.66
CA GLU A 101 18.86 10.83 -6.32
C GLU A 101 18.02 10.74 -5.04
N ASN A 102 18.24 11.61 -4.05
CA ASN A 102 17.40 11.68 -2.86
C ASN A 102 15.97 12.12 -3.22
N TRP A 103 15.85 13.11 -4.09
CA TRP A 103 14.56 13.58 -4.60
C TRP A 103 13.86 12.49 -5.40
N GLU A 104 14.53 11.89 -6.37
CA GLU A 104 13.97 10.83 -7.21
C GLU A 104 13.49 9.63 -6.38
N SER A 105 14.32 9.13 -5.45
CA SER A 105 13.96 7.99 -4.62
C SER A 105 12.75 8.27 -3.73
N THR A 106 12.69 9.49 -3.17
CA THR A 106 11.56 9.92 -2.35
C THR A 106 10.27 10.04 -3.15
N LEU A 107 10.32 10.66 -4.33
CA LEU A 107 9.17 10.79 -5.23
C LEU A 107 8.71 9.43 -5.76
N GLN A 108 9.63 8.53 -6.10
CA GLN A 108 9.30 7.19 -6.56
C GLN A 108 8.50 6.40 -5.50
N ALA A 109 8.94 6.45 -4.24
CA ALA A 109 8.29 5.70 -3.17
C ALA A 109 6.98 6.34 -2.69
N ASN A 110 6.95 7.68 -2.51
CA ASN A 110 5.84 8.35 -1.83
C ASN A 110 4.77 8.93 -2.77
N LEU A 111 5.11 9.15 -4.04
CA LEU A 111 4.18 9.70 -5.03
C LEU A 111 3.91 8.73 -6.17
N LEU A 112 4.96 8.28 -6.86
CA LEU A 112 4.77 7.53 -8.10
C LEU A 112 4.31 6.08 -7.86
N ALA A 113 4.68 5.46 -6.74
CA ALA A 113 4.17 4.13 -6.38
C ALA A 113 2.64 4.15 -6.18
N PRO A 114 2.05 5.02 -5.34
CA PRO A 114 0.60 5.19 -5.27
C PRO A 114 -0.06 5.48 -6.62
N VAL A 115 0.47 6.43 -7.39
CA VAL A 115 -0.07 6.78 -8.73
C VAL A 115 -0.13 5.57 -9.66
N ARG A 116 0.90 4.71 -9.67
CA ARG A 116 0.93 3.50 -10.50
C ARG A 116 -0.09 2.46 -10.03
N LEU A 117 -0.22 2.26 -8.71
CA LEU A 117 -1.20 1.33 -8.15
C LEU A 117 -2.63 1.79 -8.41
N ASP A 118 -2.92 3.08 -8.18
CA ASP A 118 -4.23 3.66 -8.47
C ASP A 118 -4.58 3.47 -9.95
N ARG A 119 -3.68 3.84 -10.84
CA ARG A 119 -3.86 3.67 -12.30
C ARG A 119 -4.08 2.21 -12.69
N GLY A 120 -3.47 1.26 -12.00
CA GLY A 120 -3.61 -0.17 -12.28
C GLY A 120 -4.91 -0.77 -11.76
N PHE A 121 -5.41 -0.30 -10.63
CA PHE A 121 -6.61 -0.88 -10.00
C PHE A 121 -7.89 -0.08 -10.27
N LEU A 122 -7.80 1.23 -10.49
CA LEU A 122 -8.97 2.10 -10.66
C LEU A 122 -9.90 1.67 -11.83
N PRO A 123 -9.40 1.26 -13.01
CA PRO A 123 -10.28 0.89 -14.13
C PRO A 123 -11.30 -0.18 -13.76
N GLN A 124 -10.87 -1.29 -13.13
CA GLN A 124 -11.78 -2.37 -12.73
C GLN A 124 -12.72 -1.96 -11.57
N MET A 125 -12.36 -0.97 -10.74
CA MET A 125 -13.26 -0.42 -9.74
C MET A 125 -14.35 0.45 -10.39
N ILE A 126 -13.99 1.24 -11.40
CA ILE A 126 -14.94 2.05 -12.18
C ILE A 126 -15.94 1.15 -12.91
N ASP A 127 -15.45 0.13 -13.63
CA ASP A 127 -16.30 -0.80 -14.38
C ASP A 127 -17.32 -1.51 -13.49
N ARG A 128 -16.90 -1.89 -12.28
CA ARG A 128 -17.78 -2.52 -11.28
C ARG A 128 -18.60 -1.51 -10.47
N LYS A 129 -18.36 -0.20 -10.62
CA LYS A 129 -18.96 0.88 -9.83
C LYS A 129 -18.78 0.66 -8.31
N SER A 130 -17.68 0.06 -7.92
CA SER A 130 -17.38 -0.32 -6.54
C SER A 130 -15.89 -0.41 -6.31
N GLY A 131 -15.37 0.30 -5.33
CA GLY A 131 -13.98 0.29 -4.89
C GLY A 131 -13.70 1.44 -3.94
N VAL A 132 -12.64 1.28 -3.16
CA VAL A 132 -12.15 2.31 -2.22
C VAL A 132 -10.64 2.41 -2.36
N ILE A 133 -10.13 3.63 -2.51
CA ILE A 133 -8.70 3.93 -2.48
C ILE A 133 -8.44 4.88 -1.31
N ILE A 134 -7.52 4.51 -0.43
CA ILE A 134 -7.13 5.27 0.76
C ILE A 134 -5.66 5.60 0.67
N HIS A 135 -5.32 6.88 0.82
CA HIS A 135 -3.94 7.35 0.93
C HIS A 135 -3.63 7.75 2.36
N ILE A 136 -2.60 7.13 2.94
CA ILE A 136 -2.09 7.51 4.26
C ILE A 136 -1.14 8.69 4.07
N ALA A 137 -1.58 9.87 4.49
CA ALA A 137 -0.80 11.10 4.44
C ALA A 137 -0.04 11.35 5.74
N SER A 138 0.72 12.44 5.79
CA SER A 138 1.46 12.87 6.97
C SER A 138 0.94 14.21 7.47
N ILE A 139 1.03 14.43 8.79
CA ILE A 139 0.80 15.74 9.41
C ILE A 139 1.76 16.81 8.87
N GLN A 140 2.94 16.41 8.41
CA GLN A 140 3.93 17.31 7.79
C GLN A 140 3.42 18.03 6.53
N GLY A 141 2.37 17.51 5.91
CA GLY A 141 1.70 18.21 4.82
C GLY A 141 0.94 19.47 5.26
N LYS A 142 0.70 19.65 6.57
CA LYS A 142 0.02 20.83 7.16
C LYS A 142 0.87 21.58 8.16
N LEU A 143 1.72 20.88 8.88
CA LEU A 143 2.60 21.41 9.92
C LEU A 143 4.03 20.92 9.62
N PRO A 144 4.81 21.69 8.85
CA PRO A 144 6.22 21.35 8.65
C PRO A 144 6.95 21.41 10.00
N LEU A 145 7.68 20.35 10.30
CA LEU A 145 8.50 20.21 11.51
C LEU A 145 9.91 20.72 11.24
#